data_054075c1d1f59eab5f0bbd308fe1bb23
#
_entry.id   054075c1d1f59eab5f0bbd308fe1bb23
#
_cell.length_a   1.000
_cell.length_b   1.000
_cell.length_c   1.000
_cell.angle_alpha   90.00
_cell.angle_beta   90.00
_cell.angle_gamma   90.00
#
_symmetry.space_group_name_H-M   'P 1'
#
loop_
_entity.id
_entity.type
_entity.pdbx_description
1 polymer ?
#
loop_
_entity_poly.entity_id
_entity_poly.type
_entity_poly.pdbx_seq_one_letter_code
_entity_poly.pdbx_strand_id
1 'polypeptide(L)'
;MKLAVISDPHLGTKWGSPREQDSFDQFREAIERAMGYGAQLILILGDIFDTRIPRQEIWAQALRILSLPLAHGRNSVRLVRTIDKDTKEISPVALRGIPVVALHGNHERRTKGLTNPVEALEAAGLVIHLHHNSLVFEGGGRLIAIHGMSNVPEQYASKVLKMWNPKPVEGAFNVLALHQSIGQYVYSGEETPTLDVSDLPPGFDLYLCGHIHYRNEASAHGRPLIFPGSTERTQLIKVEAEVPKGFYMLEIGEGLRLEFIELKKQRDFYYEEMRFDGATIFEIDNAVRVKLNEILQRPRKNPNKLPMIRLRLMGTLAKEASRSEFDDRLISEDFADRAIVVIGKADLQAPEIGEKVQMLRELREQRLSMDETAMRLLEDSLRDAAQVSMFDVRSLYNLLVADRVDEALQNVYRVVESLVKADVEEKKDDNVCQT
;
A
#
# COMPACT_ATOMS: atom_id res chain seq x y z
N MET A 1 23.83 21.81 -7.53
CA MET A 1 23.56 21.28 -6.17
C MET A 1 23.04 19.86 -6.30
N LYS A 2 23.49 18.93 -5.42
CA LYS A 2 23.02 17.52 -5.43
C LYS A 2 22.14 17.23 -4.22
N LEU A 3 20.91 16.75 -4.45
CA LEU A 3 19.94 16.37 -3.44
C LEU A 3 19.64 14.87 -3.58
N ALA A 4 19.75 14.11 -2.49
CA ALA A 4 19.24 12.74 -2.43
C ALA A 4 17.82 12.74 -1.88
N VAL A 5 16.93 11.98 -2.52
CA VAL A 5 15.53 11.82 -2.10
C VAL A 5 15.26 10.36 -1.79
N ILE A 6 15.02 10.07 -0.52
CA ILE A 6 14.73 8.75 0.03
C ILE A 6 13.30 8.76 0.54
N SER A 7 12.57 7.65 0.43
CA SER A 7 11.18 7.58 0.89
C SER A 7 10.90 6.27 1.61
N ASP A 8 10.03 6.32 2.59
CA ASP A 8 9.37 5.19 3.23
C ASP A 8 10.35 4.07 3.67
N PRO A 9 11.35 4.36 4.52
CA PRO A 9 12.28 3.35 5.02
C PRO A 9 11.65 2.27 5.89
N HIS A 10 10.55 2.57 6.60
CA HIS A 10 9.82 1.66 7.48
C HIS A 10 10.72 0.86 8.43
N LEU A 11 11.60 1.56 9.15
CA LEU A 11 12.52 0.93 10.11
C LEU A 11 11.74 0.16 11.18
N GLY A 12 12.09 -1.11 11.33
CA GLY A 12 11.43 -2.02 12.24
C GLY A 12 10.28 -2.82 11.61
N THR A 13 10.01 -2.66 10.31
CA THR A 13 9.06 -3.54 9.62
C THR A 13 9.54 -4.99 9.71
N LYS A 14 8.57 -5.94 9.89
CA LYS A 14 8.86 -7.37 10.04
C LYS A 14 9.80 -7.70 11.21
N TRP A 15 9.82 -6.87 12.27
CA TRP A 15 10.59 -7.13 13.48
C TRP A 15 10.26 -8.51 14.08
N GLY A 16 11.29 -9.24 14.52
CA GLY A 16 11.15 -10.60 15.03
C GLY A 16 10.97 -11.68 13.94
N SER A 17 11.16 -11.35 12.68
CA SER A 17 11.14 -12.27 11.54
C SER A 17 12.52 -12.36 10.87
N PRO A 18 12.74 -13.32 9.96
CA PRO A 18 13.99 -13.38 9.16
C PRO A 18 14.27 -12.11 8.34
N ARG A 19 13.35 -11.18 8.28
CA ARG A 19 13.43 -9.90 7.55
C ARG A 19 13.70 -8.69 8.43
N GLU A 20 13.83 -8.87 9.75
CA GLU A 20 13.91 -7.74 10.70
C GLU A 20 15.04 -6.75 10.39
N GLN A 21 16.14 -7.24 9.80
CA GLN A 21 17.31 -6.40 9.49
C GLN A 21 17.22 -5.73 8.10
N ASP A 22 16.28 -6.15 7.25
CA ASP A 22 16.26 -5.71 5.84
C ASP A 22 16.06 -4.20 5.68
N SER A 23 15.10 -3.60 6.40
CA SER A 23 14.84 -2.16 6.31
C SER A 23 16.03 -1.30 6.76
N PHE A 24 16.75 -1.76 7.79
CA PHE A 24 17.96 -1.08 8.28
C PHE A 24 19.13 -1.18 7.29
N ASP A 25 19.35 -2.37 6.72
CA ASP A 25 20.40 -2.59 5.72
C ASP A 25 20.21 -1.71 4.49
N GLN A 26 18.97 -1.62 4.02
CA GLN A 26 18.62 -0.87 2.82
C GLN A 26 18.63 0.63 3.05
N PHE A 27 18.09 1.09 4.18
CA PHE A 27 18.15 2.51 4.52
C PHE A 27 19.60 2.97 4.75
N ARG A 28 20.40 2.18 5.44
CA ARG A 28 21.86 2.44 5.59
C ARG A 28 22.55 2.52 4.22
N GLU A 29 22.27 1.56 3.33
CA GLU A 29 22.82 1.59 1.97
C GLU A 29 22.40 2.85 1.22
N ALA A 30 21.13 3.27 1.32
CA ALA A 30 20.65 4.49 0.68
C ALA A 30 21.41 5.72 1.16
N ILE A 31 21.58 5.88 2.48
CA ILE A 31 22.34 6.99 3.08
C ILE A 31 23.82 6.95 2.65
N GLU A 32 24.49 5.81 2.79
CA GLU A 32 25.92 5.65 2.44
C GLU A 32 26.17 5.95 0.95
N ARG A 33 25.29 5.43 0.08
CA ARG A 33 25.41 5.68 -1.38
C ARG A 33 25.05 7.11 -1.74
N ALA A 34 24.04 7.71 -1.13
CA ALA A 34 23.73 9.13 -1.33
C ALA A 34 24.95 10.02 -1.02
N MET A 35 25.62 9.76 0.11
CA MET A 35 26.88 10.43 0.48
C MET A 35 27.99 10.14 -0.55
N GLY A 36 28.14 8.89 -0.98
CA GLY A 36 29.13 8.50 -1.99
C GLY A 36 28.91 9.13 -3.37
N TYR A 37 27.64 9.38 -3.77
CA TYR A 37 27.31 10.14 -4.97
C TYR A 37 27.47 11.67 -4.81
N GLY A 38 27.89 12.11 -3.63
CA GLY A 38 28.16 13.51 -3.31
C GLY A 38 26.89 14.30 -3.03
N ALA A 39 25.89 13.70 -2.41
CA ALA A 39 24.72 14.44 -1.93
C ALA A 39 25.15 15.54 -0.97
N GLN A 40 24.65 16.73 -1.18
CA GLN A 40 24.88 17.92 -0.35
C GLN A 40 23.71 18.16 0.62
N LEU A 41 22.59 17.52 0.33
CA LEU A 41 21.36 17.56 1.10
C LEU A 41 20.63 16.22 0.92
N ILE A 42 19.99 15.73 1.97
CA ILE A 42 19.16 14.53 1.94
C ILE A 42 17.73 14.90 2.33
N LEU A 43 16.75 14.48 1.56
CA LEU A 43 15.34 14.65 1.86
C LEU A 43 14.70 13.26 2.05
N ILE A 44 14.03 13.07 3.20
CA ILE A 44 13.28 11.86 3.52
C ILE A 44 11.78 12.18 3.51
N LEU A 45 11.03 11.48 2.67
CA LEU A 45 9.62 11.81 2.40
C LEU A 45 8.63 11.13 3.38
N GLY A 46 9.05 10.82 4.61
CA GLY A 46 8.21 10.26 5.67
C GLY A 46 8.32 8.75 5.82
N ASP A 47 7.55 8.22 6.75
CA ASP A 47 7.52 6.81 7.16
C ASP A 47 8.92 6.23 7.40
N ILE A 48 9.75 6.98 8.15
CA ILE A 48 11.07 6.52 8.60
C ILE A 48 10.90 5.28 9.46
N PHE A 49 9.92 5.29 10.37
CA PHE A 49 9.59 4.18 11.24
C PHE A 49 8.28 3.51 10.81
N ASP A 50 8.21 2.19 11.00
CA ASP A 50 7.02 1.39 10.70
C ASP A 50 5.91 1.53 11.77
N THR A 51 6.20 2.16 12.90
CA THR A 51 5.26 2.32 14.01
C THR A 51 5.35 3.68 14.68
N ARG A 52 4.23 4.13 15.27
CA ARG A 52 4.13 5.41 16.01
C ARG A 52 5.00 5.46 17.26
N ILE A 53 5.32 4.31 17.83
CA ILE A 53 6.14 4.17 19.06
C ILE A 53 7.16 3.07 18.78
N PRO A 54 8.30 3.39 18.15
CA PRO A 54 9.34 2.40 17.85
C PRO A 54 9.99 1.86 19.12
N ARG A 55 10.41 0.59 19.10
CA ARG A 55 11.16 -0.05 20.17
C ARG A 55 12.56 0.57 20.30
N GLN A 56 13.17 0.42 21.47
CA GLN A 56 14.50 0.97 21.74
C GLN A 56 15.57 0.45 20.79
N GLU A 57 15.48 -0.83 20.40
CA GLU A 57 16.40 -1.47 19.46
C GLU A 57 16.30 -0.82 18.07
N ILE A 58 15.08 -0.48 17.65
CA ILE A 58 14.80 0.21 16.38
C ILE A 58 15.36 1.63 16.43
N TRP A 59 15.11 2.36 17.53
CA TRP A 59 15.70 3.66 17.78
C TRP A 59 17.22 3.63 17.69
N ALA A 60 17.86 2.69 18.38
CA ALA A 60 19.31 2.59 18.40
C ALA A 60 19.91 2.39 17.00
N GLN A 61 19.27 1.60 16.15
CA GLN A 61 19.70 1.42 14.76
C GLN A 61 19.44 2.66 13.90
N ALA A 62 18.25 3.28 14.02
CA ALA A 62 17.91 4.51 13.31
C ALA A 62 18.88 5.64 13.61
N LEU A 63 19.19 5.87 14.89
CA LEU A 63 20.15 6.89 15.34
C LEU A 63 21.55 6.66 14.74
N ARG A 64 22.04 5.40 14.73
CA ARG A 64 23.33 5.05 14.11
C ARG A 64 23.35 5.32 12.60
N ILE A 65 22.25 5.10 11.89
CA ILE A 65 22.18 5.37 10.45
C ILE A 65 22.11 6.88 10.19
N LEU A 66 21.22 7.59 10.88
CA LEU A 66 21.01 9.03 10.68
C LEU A 66 22.18 9.90 11.22
N SER A 67 23.06 9.34 12.05
CA SER A 67 24.30 10.04 12.45
C SER A 67 25.39 10.03 11.35
N LEU A 68 25.31 9.14 10.35
CA LEU A 68 26.31 9.07 9.27
C LEU A 68 26.46 10.39 8.49
N PRO A 69 25.38 11.06 8.04
CA PRO A 69 25.46 12.34 7.36
C PRO A 69 26.11 13.44 8.20
N LEU A 70 25.89 13.44 9.52
CA LEU A 70 26.49 14.42 10.44
C LEU A 70 28.01 14.27 10.56
N ALA A 71 28.50 13.03 10.48
CA ALA A 71 29.93 12.73 10.54
C ALA A 71 30.69 13.00 9.22
N HIS A 72 29.96 13.32 8.14
CA HIS A 72 30.51 13.50 6.81
C HIS A 72 31.03 14.93 6.57
N GLY A 73 32.25 15.19 6.99
CA GLY A 73 33.05 16.37 6.57
C GLY A 73 32.39 17.74 6.79
N ARG A 74 32.78 18.71 5.96
CA ARG A 74 32.18 20.05 5.97
C ARG A 74 30.93 20.10 5.12
N ASN A 75 29.87 20.73 5.64
CA ASN A 75 28.67 21.04 4.89
C ASN A 75 28.99 22.01 3.73
N SER A 76 28.56 21.67 2.53
CA SER A 76 28.73 22.50 1.32
C SER A 76 27.48 23.32 0.99
N VAL A 77 26.41 23.18 1.79
CA VAL A 77 25.17 23.96 1.69
C VAL A 77 24.90 24.69 3.00
N ARG A 78 24.27 25.85 2.91
CA ARG A 78 23.92 26.68 4.05
C ARG A 78 22.41 26.93 4.08
N LEU A 79 21.77 26.70 5.23
CA LEU A 79 20.42 27.18 5.46
C LEU A 79 20.42 28.70 5.54
N VAL A 80 19.72 29.36 4.60
CA VAL A 80 19.73 30.84 4.51
C VAL A 80 18.42 31.47 4.95
N ARG A 81 17.32 30.69 4.91
CA ARG A 81 15.98 31.17 5.27
C ARG A 81 15.08 30.04 5.71
N THR A 82 14.21 30.31 6.66
CA THR A 82 13.03 29.49 7.00
C THR A 82 11.76 30.27 6.72
N ILE A 83 10.67 29.58 6.36
CA ILE A 83 9.33 30.15 6.18
C ILE A 83 8.38 29.30 7.01
N ASP A 84 7.62 29.94 7.91
CA ASP A 84 6.69 29.31 8.84
C ASP A 84 7.34 28.25 9.78
N LYS A 85 8.66 28.35 9.99
CA LYS A 85 9.41 27.54 10.96
C LYS A 85 10.34 28.43 11.78
N ASP A 86 10.29 28.31 13.12
CA ASP A 86 11.23 29.03 13.98
C ASP A 86 12.64 28.41 13.84
N THR A 87 13.61 29.24 13.54
CA THR A 87 15.02 28.80 13.45
C THR A 87 15.56 28.25 14.75
N LYS A 88 14.99 28.63 15.91
CA LYS A 88 15.34 28.09 17.22
C LYS A 88 14.98 26.61 17.39
N GLU A 89 14.04 26.09 16.61
CA GLU A 89 13.67 24.68 16.60
C GLU A 89 14.72 23.82 15.87
N ILE A 90 15.55 24.47 15.02
CA ILE A 90 16.57 23.75 14.23
C ILE A 90 17.85 23.65 15.05
N SER A 91 18.22 22.43 15.43
CA SER A 91 19.49 22.18 16.11
C SER A 91 20.67 22.57 15.23
N PRO A 92 21.64 23.36 15.74
CA PRO A 92 22.88 23.64 15.00
C PRO A 92 23.64 22.36 14.62
N VAL A 93 23.42 21.25 15.32
CA VAL A 93 24.03 19.94 15.02
C VAL A 93 23.54 19.43 13.68
N ALA A 94 22.26 19.57 13.35
CA ALA A 94 21.66 19.14 12.08
C ALA A 94 22.27 19.83 10.84
N LEU A 95 22.99 20.93 11.03
CA LEU A 95 23.63 21.70 9.97
C LEU A 95 25.15 21.48 9.87
N ARG A 96 25.76 20.62 10.69
CA ARG A 96 27.22 20.42 10.73
C ARG A 96 27.75 19.57 9.57
N GLY A 97 27.01 18.53 9.21
CA GLY A 97 27.38 17.62 8.11
C GLY A 97 26.49 17.84 6.89
N ILE A 98 26.08 16.77 6.25
CA ILE A 98 25.06 16.82 5.20
C ILE A 98 23.71 16.93 5.91
N PRO A 99 22.95 18.04 5.74
CA PRO A 99 21.67 18.19 6.39
C PRO A 99 20.68 17.14 5.88
N VAL A 100 19.91 16.58 6.81
CA VAL A 100 18.80 15.66 6.52
C VAL A 100 17.50 16.37 6.82
N VAL A 101 16.69 16.61 5.80
CA VAL A 101 15.35 17.18 5.92
C VAL A 101 14.35 16.01 5.88
N ALA A 102 13.36 15.97 6.75
CA ALA A 102 12.44 14.86 6.83
C ALA A 102 10.98 15.31 7.01
N LEU A 103 10.07 14.62 6.35
CA LEU A 103 8.64 14.63 6.66
C LEU A 103 8.35 13.50 7.66
N HIS A 104 7.20 13.56 8.34
CA HIS A 104 6.62 12.38 8.99
C HIS A 104 5.51 11.79 8.10
N GLY A 105 5.39 10.46 8.10
CA GLY A 105 4.35 9.76 7.38
C GLY A 105 3.15 9.39 8.26
N ASN A 106 2.26 8.57 7.72
CA ASN A 106 1.06 8.12 8.44
C ASN A 106 1.39 7.11 9.56
N HIS A 107 2.46 6.33 9.42
CA HIS A 107 2.94 5.42 10.46
C HIS A 107 3.48 6.15 11.68
N GLU A 108 3.96 7.37 11.53
CA GLU A 108 4.57 8.18 12.57
C GLU A 108 3.61 9.22 13.15
N ARG A 109 2.53 9.56 12.42
CA ARG A 109 1.58 10.58 12.84
C ARG A 109 0.98 10.27 14.21
N ARG A 110 0.99 11.26 15.11
CA ARG A 110 0.41 11.18 16.44
C ARG A 110 -0.71 12.19 16.66
N THR A 111 -1.49 11.99 17.68
CA THR A 111 -2.52 12.94 18.11
C THR A 111 -1.87 14.27 18.51
N LYS A 112 -2.54 15.38 18.23
CA LYS A 112 -2.06 16.73 18.57
C LYS A 112 -1.63 16.81 20.03
N GLY A 113 -0.44 17.38 20.26
CA GLY A 113 0.18 17.51 21.59
C GLY A 113 1.06 16.33 22.00
N LEU A 114 1.19 15.30 21.17
CA LEU A 114 2.13 14.21 21.38
C LEU A 114 3.26 14.30 20.35
N THR A 115 4.50 14.20 20.83
CA THR A 115 5.70 14.18 19.98
C THR A 115 5.72 12.95 19.09
N ASN A 116 5.87 13.12 17.79
CA ASN A 116 6.07 12.02 16.85
C ASN A 116 7.57 11.62 16.76
N PRO A 117 7.90 10.44 16.21
CA PRO A 117 9.28 9.99 16.10
C PRO A 117 10.20 10.94 15.31
N VAL A 118 9.70 11.62 14.28
CA VAL A 118 10.52 12.55 13.47
C VAL A 118 10.83 13.84 14.23
N GLU A 119 9.87 14.35 15.02
CA GLU A 119 10.12 15.46 15.95
C GLU A 119 11.15 15.09 17.02
N ALA A 120 11.16 13.84 17.50
CA ALA A 120 12.18 13.38 18.43
C ALA A 120 13.57 13.31 17.76
N LEU A 121 13.66 12.90 16.49
CA LEU A 121 14.90 12.94 15.70
C LEU A 121 15.37 14.40 15.48
N GLU A 122 14.46 15.35 15.28
CA GLU A 122 14.78 16.78 15.18
C GLU A 122 15.34 17.31 16.49
N ALA A 123 14.70 16.99 17.62
CA ALA A 123 15.19 17.37 18.95
C ALA A 123 16.59 16.79 19.24
N ALA A 124 16.91 15.60 18.71
CA ALA A 124 18.25 15.01 18.77
C ALA A 124 19.26 15.67 17.80
N GLY A 125 18.80 16.54 16.91
CA GLY A 125 19.65 17.21 15.91
C GLY A 125 20.09 16.32 14.75
N LEU A 126 19.34 15.26 14.46
CA LEU A 126 19.65 14.32 13.39
C LEU A 126 18.95 14.67 12.07
N VAL A 127 17.79 15.30 12.16
CA VAL A 127 17.02 15.76 11.01
C VAL A 127 16.49 17.18 11.23
N ILE A 128 15.98 17.81 10.18
CA ILE A 128 15.17 19.02 10.23
C ILE A 128 13.78 18.62 9.76
N HIS A 129 12.81 18.64 10.65
CA HIS A 129 11.43 18.21 10.35
C HIS A 129 10.67 19.30 9.61
N LEU A 130 9.95 18.92 8.56
CA LEU A 130 9.06 19.79 7.81
C LEU A 130 7.59 19.37 7.93
N HIS A 131 6.75 20.33 8.33
CA HIS A 131 5.31 20.19 8.34
C HIS A 131 4.63 21.56 8.24
N HIS A 132 4.04 21.88 7.09
CA HIS A 132 3.48 23.18 6.74
C HIS A 132 4.47 24.34 6.84
N ASN A 133 5.71 24.10 6.45
CA ASN A 133 6.78 25.10 6.49
C ASN A 133 7.81 24.86 5.38
N SER A 134 8.79 25.73 5.25
CA SER A 134 9.75 25.64 4.17
C SER A 134 11.15 26.04 4.62
N LEU A 135 12.15 25.45 3.98
CA LEU A 135 13.57 25.72 4.18
C LEU A 135 14.20 26.15 2.86
N VAL A 136 15.02 27.19 2.91
CA VAL A 136 15.79 27.62 1.74
C VAL A 136 17.27 27.40 2.04
N PHE A 137 17.90 26.58 1.21
CA PHE A 137 19.33 26.30 1.27
C PHE A 137 20.05 26.97 0.10
N GLU A 138 21.29 27.39 0.35
CA GLU A 138 22.22 27.88 -0.65
C GLU A 138 23.38 26.90 -0.81
N GLY A 139 23.76 26.60 -2.02
CA GLY A 139 24.94 25.80 -2.32
C GLY A 139 25.38 25.97 -3.78
N GLY A 140 26.69 26.20 -3.98
CA GLY A 140 27.24 26.39 -5.33
C GLY A 140 26.64 27.61 -6.06
N GLY A 141 26.29 28.67 -5.35
CA GLY A 141 25.69 29.90 -5.93
C GLY A 141 24.20 29.73 -6.37
N ARG A 142 23.52 28.68 -5.93
CA ARG A 142 22.11 28.42 -6.25
C ARG A 142 21.29 28.27 -4.97
N LEU A 143 20.03 28.68 -5.04
CA LEU A 143 19.05 28.49 -3.98
C LEU A 143 18.14 27.29 -4.31
N ILE A 144 17.86 26.49 -3.31
CA ILE A 144 16.80 25.48 -3.34
C ILE A 144 15.83 25.75 -2.18
N ALA A 145 14.55 25.82 -2.48
CA ALA A 145 13.48 25.94 -1.49
C ALA A 145 12.74 24.61 -1.40
N ILE A 146 12.71 24.00 -0.21
CA ILE A 146 11.98 22.77 0.07
C ILE A 146 10.78 23.13 0.93
N HIS A 147 9.59 22.93 0.38
CA HIS A 147 8.30 23.15 1.03
C HIS A 147 7.74 21.79 1.42
N GLY A 148 7.44 21.56 2.71
CA GLY A 148 7.06 20.24 3.21
C GLY A 148 5.72 20.20 3.90
N MET A 149 4.86 19.26 3.48
CA MET A 149 3.66 18.85 4.19
C MET A 149 3.75 17.37 4.53
N SER A 150 4.05 17.08 5.78
CA SER A 150 3.98 15.73 6.35
C SER A 150 2.55 15.19 6.32
N ASN A 151 2.36 13.89 6.56
CA ASN A 151 1.06 13.26 6.50
C ASN A 151 0.02 13.93 7.41
N VAL A 152 -1.14 14.19 6.84
CA VAL A 152 -2.36 14.61 7.56
C VAL A 152 -3.49 13.60 7.31
N PRO A 153 -4.52 13.55 8.18
CA PRO A 153 -5.65 12.65 7.94
C PRO A 153 -6.24 12.88 6.55
N GLU A 154 -6.52 11.81 5.85
CA GLU A 154 -6.91 11.75 4.45
C GLU A 154 -8.02 12.74 4.10
N GLN A 155 -9.10 12.73 4.87
CA GLN A 155 -10.26 13.62 4.70
C GLN A 155 -9.94 15.12 4.80
N TYR A 156 -8.77 15.50 5.31
CA TYR A 156 -8.38 16.90 5.49
C TYR A 156 -7.24 17.35 4.56
N ALA A 157 -6.61 16.43 3.81
CA ALA A 157 -5.39 16.72 3.06
C ALA A 157 -5.54 17.89 2.08
N SER A 158 -6.58 17.88 1.23
CA SER A 158 -6.85 18.96 0.28
C SER A 158 -7.13 20.28 0.99
N LYS A 159 -7.94 20.26 2.06
CA LYS A 159 -8.23 21.47 2.84
C LYS A 159 -7.00 22.06 3.49
N VAL A 160 -6.16 21.20 4.09
CA VAL A 160 -4.94 21.63 4.78
C VAL A 160 -3.93 22.20 3.79
N LEU A 161 -3.73 21.56 2.64
CA LEU A 161 -2.84 22.06 1.58
C LEU A 161 -3.30 23.43 1.07
N LYS A 162 -4.60 23.61 0.83
CA LYS A 162 -5.18 24.91 0.44
C LYS A 162 -5.05 25.99 1.51
N MET A 163 -5.17 25.63 2.78
CA MET A 163 -5.01 26.58 3.89
C MET A 163 -3.53 26.99 4.07
N TRP A 164 -2.60 26.04 3.98
CA TRP A 164 -1.16 26.33 4.04
C TRP A 164 -0.71 27.16 2.84
N ASN A 165 -1.23 26.84 1.64
CA ASN A 165 -1.04 27.60 0.39
C ASN A 165 0.43 28.00 0.15
N PRO A 166 1.38 27.05 0.10
CA PRO A 166 2.80 27.37 -0.05
C PRO A 166 3.05 28.11 -1.35
N LYS A 167 3.96 29.10 -1.27
CA LYS A 167 4.34 29.91 -2.44
C LYS A 167 5.77 29.63 -2.82
N PRO A 168 6.05 29.45 -4.13
CA PRO A 168 7.42 29.35 -4.62
C PRO A 168 8.26 30.56 -4.18
N VAL A 169 9.52 30.31 -3.86
CA VAL A 169 10.52 31.33 -3.52
C VAL A 169 11.17 31.82 -4.82
N GLU A 170 11.09 33.11 -5.09
CA GLU A 170 11.68 33.71 -6.27
C GLU A 170 13.20 33.51 -6.30
N GLY A 171 13.73 33.14 -7.47
CA GLY A 171 15.15 32.88 -7.68
C GLY A 171 15.67 31.55 -7.11
N ALA A 172 14.80 30.74 -6.50
CA ALA A 172 15.16 29.40 -6.03
C ALA A 172 14.58 28.31 -6.92
N PHE A 173 15.22 27.14 -6.93
CA PHE A 173 14.60 25.91 -7.40
C PHE A 173 13.62 25.42 -6.33
N ASN A 174 12.33 25.33 -6.66
CA ASN A 174 11.26 25.09 -5.71
C ASN A 174 10.80 23.62 -5.75
N VAL A 175 10.89 22.95 -4.62
CA VAL A 175 10.44 21.57 -4.42
C VAL A 175 9.25 21.56 -3.47
N LEU A 176 8.12 20.96 -3.88
CA LEU A 176 7.02 20.63 -2.98
C LEU A 176 7.11 19.15 -2.61
N ALA A 177 7.31 18.89 -1.31
CA ALA A 177 7.44 17.54 -0.75
C ALA A 177 6.22 17.19 0.11
N LEU A 178 5.57 16.08 -0.19
CA LEU A 178 4.34 15.61 0.45
C LEU A 178 4.48 14.16 0.92
N HIS A 179 3.62 13.75 1.86
CA HIS A 179 3.42 12.35 2.20
C HIS A 179 1.91 12.05 2.19
N GLN A 180 1.35 11.77 1.00
CA GLN A 180 -0.08 11.54 0.77
C GLN A 180 -0.29 10.68 -0.48
N SER A 181 -1.48 10.07 -0.64
CA SER A 181 -1.89 9.50 -1.93
C SER A 181 -2.42 10.60 -2.86
N ILE A 182 -2.08 10.54 -4.15
CA ILE A 182 -2.40 11.59 -5.13
C ILE A 182 -2.96 10.97 -6.41
N GLY A 183 -4.18 11.36 -6.78
CA GLY A 183 -4.84 10.90 -8.01
C GLY A 183 -4.97 9.38 -8.05
N GLN A 184 -4.51 8.76 -9.13
CA GLN A 184 -4.53 7.29 -9.28
C GLN A 184 -3.42 6.57 -8.48
N TYR A 185 -2.49 7.32 -7.87
CA TYR A 185 -1.37 6.78 -7.13
C TYR A 185 -1.79 6.60 -5.68
N VAL A 186 -2.21 5.37 -5.36
CA VAL A 186 -2.71 4.95 -4.05
C VAL A 186 -1.91 3.75 -3.55
N TYR A 187 -1.85 3.59 -2.23
CA TYR A 187 -1.10 2.51 -1.59
C TYR A 187 -1.72 1.12 -1.88
N SER A 188 -3.04 1.06 -1.96
CA SER A 188 -3.80 -0.14 -2.32
C SER A 188 -4.98 0.22 -3.24
N GLY A 189 -5.48 -0.76 -4.00
CA GLY A 189 -6.63 -0.55 -4.89
C GLY A 189 -7.96 -0.22 -4.18
N GLU A 190 -8.01 -0.40 -2.85
CA GLU A 190 -9.17 -0.07 -2.02
C GLU A 190 -9.07 1.34 -1.39
N GLU A 191 -7.89 1.96 -1.46
CA GLU A 191 -7.66 3.30 -0.92
C GLU A 191 -8.23 4.38 -1.86
N THR A 192 -8.97 5.32 -1.28
CA THR A 192 -9.39 6.52 -2.00
C THR A 192 -8.25 7.54 -1.98
N PRO A 193 -7.88 8.17 -3.11
CA PRO A 193 -6.85 9.20 -3.13
C PRO A 193 -7.25 10.38 -2.23
N THR A 194 -6.27 10.93 -1.50
CA THR A 194 -6.50 12.04 -0.56
C THR A 194 -6.37 13.40 -1.21
N LEU A 195 -5.62 13.46 -2.31
CA LEU A 195 -5.42 14.65 -3.14
C LEU A 195 -5.62 14.30 -4.60
N ASP A 196 -6.18 15.22 -5.37
CA ASP A 196 -6.07 15.20 -6.82
C ASP A 196 -4.80 15.92 -7.27
N VAL A 197 -4.29 15.60 -8.47
CA VAL A 197 -3.16 16.32 -9.07
C VAL A 197 -3.47 17.81 -9.22
N SER A 198 -4.74 18.16 -9.45
CA SER A 198 -5.22 19.54 -9.53
C SER A 198 -5.25 20.30 -8.20
N ASP A 199 -5.21 19.58 -7.05
CA ASP A 199 -5.09 20.23 -5.73
C ASP A 199 -3.68 20.75 -5.46
N LEU A 200 -2.67 20.23 -6.17
CA LEU A 200 -1.28 20.67 -6.01
C LEU A 200 -1.13 22.12 -6.47
N PRO A 201 -0.49 22.99 -5.68
CA PRO A 201 -0.27 24.39 -6.07
C PRO A 201 0.70 24.48 -7.26
N PRO A 202 0.45 25.35 -8.25
CA PRO A 202 1.34 25.54 -9.39
C PRO A 202 2.59 26.35 -9.03
N GLY A 203 3.57 26.37 -9.94
CA GLY A 203 4.77 27.21 -9.84
C GLY A 203 5.97 26.54 -9.19
N PHE A 204 5.84 25.28 -8.77
CA PHE A 204 6.97 24.47 -8.29
C PHE A 204 7.71 23.83 -9.47
N ASP A 205 9.02 23.66 -9.32
CA ASP A 205 9.86 23.02 -10.33
C ASP A 205 9.83 21.49 -10.24
N LEU A 206 9.52 20.97 -9.04
CA LEU A 206 9.47 19.54 -8.75
C LEU A 206 8.46 19.25 -7.65
N TYR A 207 7.68 18.19 -7.83
CA TYR A 207 6.78 17.62 -6.83
C TYR A 207 7.34 16.26 -6.41
N LEU A 208 7.47 16.03 -5.11
CA LEU A 208 7.93 14.78 -4.52
C LEU A 208 6.88 14.24 -3.56
N CYS A 209 6.57 12.96 -3.64
CA CYS A 209 5.57 12.37 -2.77
C CYS A 209 6.01 11.01 -2.23
N GLY A 210 5.98 10.86 -0.91
CA GLY A 210 6.09 9.59 -0.19
C GLY A 210 4.75 8.86 -0.12
N HIS A 211 4.64 7.86 0.76
CA HIS A 211 3.45 7.04 1.00
C HIS A 211 3.24 5.91 -0.02
N ILE A 212 3.55 6.13 -1.29
CA ILE A 212 3.41 5.12 -2.34
C ILE A 212 4.70 4.31 -2.42
N HIS A 213 4.63 3.02 -2.10
CA HIS A 213 5.81 2.19 -1.92
C HIS A 213 6.46 1.70 -3.21
N TYR A 214 5.78 1.78 -4.35
CA TYR A 214 6.40 1.50 -5.64
C TYR A 214 6.81 2.79 -6.35
N ARG A 215 7.98 2.74 -7.00
CA ARG A 215 8.47 3.87 -7.79
C ARG A 215 7.51 4.21 -8.91
N ASN A 216 7.20 5.49 -9.06
CA ASN A 216 6.42 5.99 -10.18
C ASN A 216 6.84 7.42 -10.55
N GLU A 217 6.63 7.79 -11.79
CA GLU A 217 6.91 9.10 -12.34
C GLU A 217 5.66 9.61 -13.07
N ALA A 218 5.26 10.82 -12.73
CA ALA A 218 4.09 11.49 -13.25
C ALA A 218 4.40 12.96 -13.54
N SER A 219 3.38 13.74 -13.82
CA SER A 219 3.52 15.17 -13.99
C SER A 219 2.37 15.93 -13.31
N ALA A 220 2.70 17.09 -12.73
CA ALA A 220 1.75 18.05 -12.19
C ALA A 220 2.09 19.44 -12.73
N HIS A 221 1.12 20.14 -13.31
CA HIS A 221 1.32 21.47 -13.92
C HIS A 221 2.49 21.54 -14.93
N GLY A 222 2.72 20.45 -15.68
CA GLY A 222 3.83 20.36 -16.65
C GLY A 222 5.21 20.19 -16.02
N ARG A 223 5.30 19.91 -14.71
CA ARG A 223 6.54 19.65 -13.98
C ARG A 223 6.56 18.20 -13.46
N PRO A 224 7.74 17.61 -13.20
CA PRO A 224 7.83 16.25 -12.70
C PRO A 224 7.13 16.09 -11.35
N LEU A 225 6.37 15.01 -11.19
CA LEU A 225 5.82 14.49 -9.93
C LEU A 225 6.41 13.11 -9.73
N ILE A 226 7.24 12.94 -8.70
CA ILE A 226 8.02 11.73 -8.46
C ILE A 226 7.57 11.06 -7.17
N PHE A 227 7.30 9.77 -7.27
CA PHE A 227 7.10 8.84 -6.16
C PHE A 227 8.34 7.93 -6.10
N PRO A 228 9.29 8.14 -5.18
CA PRO A 228 10.53 7.34 -5.16
C PRO A 228 10.27 5.86 -4.83
N GLY A 229 9.21 5.58 -4.11
CA GLY A 229 8.93 4.28 -3.53
C GLY A 229 9.74 4.05 -2.25
N SER A 230 9.33 3.03 -1.48
CA SER A 230 10.01 2.64 -0.25
C SER A 230 11.39 2.02 -0.52
N THR A 231 12.31 2.13 0.44
CA THR A 231 13.61 1.45 0.35
C THR A 231 13.50 -0.05 0.56
N GLU A 232 12.47 -0.50 1.30
CA GLU A 232 12.19 -1.92 1.57
C GLU A 232 10.85 -2.34 0.94
N ARG A 233 10.72 -3.64 0.65
CA ARG A 233 9.45 -4.26 0.25
C ARG A 233 8.57 -4.52 1.46
N THR A 234 7.68 -3.62 1.75
CA THR A 234 6.74 -3.74 2.88
C THR A 234 5.54 -4.62 2.53
N GLN A 235 5.14 -4.63 1.26
CA GLN A 235 4.09 -5.47 0.69
C GLN A 235 4.66 -6.51 -0.27
N LEU A 236 4.09 -7.71 -0.25
CA LEU A 236 4.48 -8.78 -1.17
C LEU A 236 3.47 -8.87 -2.32
N ILE A 237 3.35 -7.78 -3.09
CA ILE A 237 2.46 -7.66 -4.26
C ILE A 237 3.26 -7.69 -5.56
N LYS A 238 2.58 -7.94 -6.66
CA LYS A 238 3.21 -8.14 -7.97
C LYS A 238 4.07 -6.95 -8.40
N VAL A 239 3.56 -5.72 -8.28
CA VAL A 239 4.30 -4.51 -8.65
C VAL A 239 5.60 -4.36 -7.88
N GLU A 240 5.66 -4.76 -6.61
CA GLU A 240 6.88 -4.72 -5.81
C GLU A 240 7.92 -5.78 -6.21
N ALA A 241 7.51 -6.86 -6.90
CA ALA A 241 8.43 -7.81 -7.48
C ALA A 241 9.07 -7.29 -8.77
N GLU A 242 8.33 -6.50 -9.56
CA GLU A 242 8.73 -6.00 -10.86
C GLU A 242 9.53 -4.69 -10.77
N VAL A 243 9.22 -3.82 -9.79
CA VAL A 243 9.84 -2.50 -9.65
C VAL A 243 11.00 -2.55 -8.64
N PRO A 244 12.21 -2.11 -9.03
CA PRO A 244 13.35 -2.08 -8.12
C PRO A 244 13.16 -1.04 -7.02
N LYS A 245 13.69 -1.34 -5.83
CA LYS A 245 13.77 -0.42 -4.69
C LYS A 245 15.03 0.43 -4.77
N GLY A 246 14.91 1.70 -4.35
CA GLY A 246 16.03 2.63 -4.45
C GLY A 246 15.69 4.01 -3.93
N PHE A 247 16.45 4.97 -4.41
CA PHE A 247 16.28 6.39 -4.12
C PHE A 247 16.66 7.23 -5.34
N TYR A 248 16.28 8.51 -5.35
CA TYR A 248 16.67 9.43 -6.41
C TYR A 248 17.84 10.31 -5.99
N MET A 249 18.79 10.48 -6.92
CA MET A 249 19.76 11.56 -6.90
C MET A 249 19.31 12.64 -7.88
N LEU A 250 19.15 13.85 -7.38
CA LEU A 250 18.82 15.04 -8.15
C LEU A 250 20.06 15.91 -8.30
N GLU A 251 20.34 16.31 -9.52
CA GLU A 251 21.35 17.32 -9.80
C GLU A 251 20.65 18.58 -10.33
N ILE A 252 20.70 19.64 -9.54
CA ILE A 252 20.07 20.93 -9.80
C ILE A 252 21.14 21.88 -10.33
N GLY A 253 21.13 22.09 -11.65
CA GLY A 253 22.04 22.92 -12.40
C GLY A 253 21.30 23.96 -13.24
N GLU A 254 21.65 24.14 -14.52
CA GLU A 254 20.86 24.91 -15.49
C GLU A 254 19.52 24.24 -15.79
N GLY A 255 19.45 22.90 -15.58
CA GLY A 255 18.26 22.08 -15.61
C GLY A 255 18.24 21.10 -14.44
N LEU A 256 17.17 20.33 -14.33
CA LEU A 256 17.01 19.24 -13.39
C LEU A 256 17.41 17.92 -14.07
N ARG A 257 18.37 17.21 -13.48
CA ARG A 257 18.68 15.82 -13.83
C ARG A 257 18.22 14.91 -12.68
N LEU A 258 17.45 13.88 -13.01
CA LEU A 258 16.95 12.85 -12.11
C LEU A 258 17.68 11.54 -12.44
N GLU A 259 18.22 10.88 -11.43
CA GLU A 259 18.84 9.57 -11.55
C GLU A 259 18.32 8.66 -10.43
N PHE A 260 17.71 7.53 -10.80
CA PHE A 260 17.28 6.52 -9.84
C PHE A 260 18.43 5.58 -9.52
N ILE A 261 18.72 5.41 -8.25
CA ILE A 261 19.82 4.56 -7.74
C ILE A 261 19.21 3.31 -7.11
N GLU A 262 19.27 2.18 -7.80
CA GLU A 262 18.79 0.88 -7.29
C GLU A 262 19.65 0.38 -6.12
N LEU A 263 19.01 -0.01 -5.01
CA LEU A 263 19.67 -0.61 -3.85
C LEU A 263 20.09 -2.06 -4.14
N LYS A 264 21.26 -2.47 -3.63
CA LYS A 264 21.87 -3.78 -3.89
C LYS A 264 21.63 -4.79 -2.78
N LYS A 265 21.36 -4.34 -1.54
CA LYS A 265 21.16 -5.23 -0.37
C LYS A 265 19.75 -5.81 -0.27
N GLN A 266 18.92 -5.61 -1.29
CA GLN A 266 17.56 -6.16 -1.34
C GLN A 266 17.59 -7.68 -1.44
N ARG A 267 16.56 -8.35 -0.85
CA ARG A 267 16.30 -9.76 -1.16
C ARG A 267 15.74 -9.89 -2.57
N ASP A 268 16.09 -10.98 -3.23
CA ASP A 268 15.37 -11.38 -4.44
C ASP A 268 13.91 -11.66 -4.06
N PHE A 269 12.98 -11.12 -4.83
CA PHE A 269 11.57 -11.31 -4.61
C PHE A 269 10.90 -11.83 -5.87
N TYR A 270 10.22 -12.96 -5.73
CA TYR A 270 9.49 -13.63 -6.80
C TYR A 270 8.00 -13.63 -6.45
N TYR A 271 7.17 -13.19 -7.39
CA TYR A 271 5.72 -13.23 -7.31
C TYR A 271 5.19 -14.07 -8.45
N GLU A 272 4.43 -15.12 -8.13
CA GLU A 272 3.85 -16.03 -9.14
C GLU A 272 2.37 -16.26 -8.83
N GLU A 273 1.58 -16.34 -9.88
CA GLU A 273 0.17 -16.72 -9.82
C GLU A 273 0.01 -18.12 -10.37
N MET A 274 -0.65 -18.98 -9.60
CA MET A 274 -0.95 -20.36 -9.98
C MET A 274 -2.46 -20.51 -10.08
N ARG A 275 -2.92 -20.95 -11.24
CA ARG A 275 -4.36 -21.12 -11.51
C ARG A 275 -4.71 -22.59 -11.59
N PHE A 276 -5.77 -22.98 -10.88
CA PHE A 276 -6.28 -24.34 -10.79
C PHE A 276 -7.73 -24.39 -11.27
N ASP A 277 -8.11 -25.52 -11.83
CA ASP A 277 -9.48 -25.78 -12.27
C ASP A 277 -9.89 -27.18 -11.79
N GLY A 278 -10.80 -27.25 -10.81
CA GLY A 278 -11.25 -28.47 -10.20
C GLY A 278 -10.16 -29.31 -9.53
N ALA A 279 -9.11 -28.70 -9.02
CA ALA A 279 -7.95 -29.43 -8.47
C ALA A 279 -8.16 -29.89 -7.03
N THR A 280 -7.64 -31.06 -6.73
CA THR A 280 -7.57 -31.63 -5.38
C THR A 280 -6.49 -30.93 -4.56
N ILE A 281 -6.57 -31.02 -3.24
CA ILE A 281 -5.55 -30.46 -2.33
C ILE A 281 -4.17 -31.06 -2.58
N PHE A 282 -4.12 -32.38 -2.87
CA PHE A 282 -2.87 -33.07 -3.19
C PHE A 282 -2.20 -32.53 -4.46
N GLU A 283 -2.97 -32.30 -5.52
CA GLU A 283 -2.46 -31.73 -6.77
C GLU A 283 -1.93 -30.31 -6.57
N ILE A 284 -2.64 -29.50 -5.77
CA ILE A 284 -2.21 -28.12 -5.43
C ILE A 284 -0.91 -28.16 -4.63
N ASP A 285 -0.82 -28.99 -3.56
CA ASP A 285 0.39 -29.14 -2.74
C ASP A 285 1.59 -29.51 -3.61
N ASN A 286 1.43 -30.52 -4.44
CA ASN A 286 2.49 -30.99 -5.34
C ASN A 286 2.93 -29.93 -6.34
N ALA A 287 1.97 -29.23 -6.98
CA ALA A 287 2.26 -28.16 -7.93
C ALA A 287 2.98 -26.99 -7.28
N VAL A 288 2.58 -26.59 -6.05
CA VAL A 288 3.20 -25.54 -5.26
C VAL A 288 4.67 -25.90 -4.93
N ARG A 289 4.93 -27.14 -4.47
CA ARG A 289 6.28 -27.60 -4.16
C ARG A 289 7.19 -27.63 -5.40
N VAL A 290 6.68 -28.10 -6.52
CA VAL A 290 7.40 -28.08 -7.81
C VAL A 290 7.74 -26.64 -8.20
N LYS A 291 6.75 -25.72 -8.14
CA LYS A 291 6.95 -24.29 -8.47
C LYS A 291 7.97 -23.63 -7.57
N LEU A 292 7.94 -23.88 -6.26
CA LEU A 292 8.94 -23.36 -5.33
C LEU A 292 10.37 -23.83 -5.68
N ASN A 293 10.54 -25.12 -6.00
CA ASN A 293 11.84 -25.64 -6.41
C ASN A 293 12.32 -25.04 -7.75
N GLU A 294 11.44 -24.83 -8.73
CA GLU A 294 11.77 -24.11 -9.98
C GLU A 294 12.26 -22.68 -9.72
N ILE A 295 11.56 -21.94 -8.83
CA ILE A 295 11.94 -20.55 -8.50
C ILE A 295 13.30 -20.53 -7.81
N LEU A 296 13.59 -21.47 -6.92
CA LEU A 296 14.86 -21.55 -6.19
C LEU A 296 16.06 -21.85 -7.08
N GLN A 297 15.86 -22.36 -8.30
CA GLN A 297 16.91 -22.57 -9.29
C GLN A 297 17.22 -21.32 -10.12
N ARG A 298 16.40 -20.27 -10.03
CA ARG A 298 16.62 -19.02 -10.77
C ARG A 298 17.86 -18.28 -10.26
N PRO A 299 18.61 -17.58 -11.16
CA PRO A 299 19.71 -16.73 -10.73
C PRO A 299 19.27 -15.68 -9.72
N ARG A 300 20.04 -15.47 -8.67
CA ARG A 300 19.77 -14.49 -7.61
C ARG A 300 20.72 -13.31 -7.69
N LYS A 301 20.17 -12.10 -7.52
CA LYS A 301 20.98 -10.85 -7.42
C LYS A 301 21.70 -10.80 -6.06
N ASN A 302 21.07 -11.32 -5.00
CA ASN A 302 21.63 -11.34 -3.65
C ASN A 302 21.62 -12.76 -3.04
N PRO A 303 22.60 -13.62 -3.39
CA PRO A 303 22.63 -15.00 -2.92
C PRO A 303 22.88 -15.14 -1.41
N ASN A 304 23.37 -14.08 -0.74
CA ASN A 304 23.65 -14.11 0.69
C ASN A 304 22.41 -13.93 1.57
N LYS A 305 21.27 -13.56 0.99
CA LYS A 305 19.99 -13.45 1.69
C LYS A 305 19.00 -14.48 1.14
N LEU A 306 18.19 -15.08 2.00
CA LEU A 306 17.08 -15.93 1.55
C LEU A 306 16.14 -15.13 0.64
N PRO A 307 15.75 -15.66 -0.52
CA PRO A 307 14.78 -15.00 -1.39
C PRO A 307 13.39 -14.99 -0.74
N MET A 308 12.57 -14.04 -1.12
CA MET A 308 11.15 -14.01 -0.81
C MET A 308 10.37 -14.59 -1.98
N ILE A 309 9.41 -15.45 -1.70
CA ILE A 309 8.53 -16.04 -2.71
C ILE A 309 7.09 -15.84 -2.28
N ARG A 310 6.31 -15.15 -3.10
CA ARG A 310 4.87 -15.03 -2.95
C ARG A 310 4.19 -15.85 -4.03
N LEU A 311 3.44 -16.88 -3.62
CA LEU A 311 2.55 -17.61 -4.51
C LEU A 311 1.10 -17.18 -4.26
N ARG A 312 0.37 -16.83 -5.30
CA ARG A 312 -1.06 -16.56 -5.27
C ARG A 312 -1.79 -17.70 -5.97
N LEU A 313 -2.53 -18.47 -5.20
CA LEU A 313 -3.31 -19.58 -5.71
C LEU A 313 -4.71 -19.11 -6.04
N MET A 314 -5.19 -19.39 -7.26
CA MET A 314 -6.47 -18.91 -7.78
C MET A 314 -7.21 -20.04 -8.49
N GLY A 315 -8.53 -19.91 -8.59
CA GLY A 315 -9.38 -20.82 -9.36
C GLY A 315 -10.25 -21.70 -8.49
N THR A 316 -10.57 -22.92 -8.96
CA THR A 316 -11.56 -23.80 -8.32
C THR A 316 -10.92 -25.06 -7.76
N LEU A 317 -11.46 -25.51 -6.62
CA LEU A 317 -11.14 -26.78 -6.00
C LEU A 317 -12.04 -27.91 -6.57
N ALA A 318 -11.62 -29.15 -6.39
CA ALA A 318 -12.48 -30.33 -6.62
C ALA A 318 -13.71 -30.28 -5.71
N LYS A 319 -14.81 -30.95 -6.12
CA LYS A 319 -16.12 -30.84 -5.45
C LYS A 319 -16.12 -31.14 -3.95
N GLU A 320 -15.24 -31.98 -3.48
CA GLU A 320 -15.18 -32.41 -2.07
C GLU A 320 -14.03 -31.73 -1.29
N ALA A 321 -13.24 -30.90 -1.96
CA ALA A 321 -12.05 -30.27 -1.35
C ALA A 321 -12.39 -28.95 -0.71
N SER A 322 -11.88 -28.75 0.51
CA SER A 322 -11.99 -27.46 1.23
C SER A 322 -10.66 -26.72 1.25
N ARG A 323 -10.72 -25.41 1.06
CA ARG A 323 -9.55 -24.51 1.17
C ARG A 323 -8.84 -24.63 2.53
N SER A 324 -9.55 -24.98 3.59
CA SER A 324 -8.99 -25.17 4.94
C SER A 324 -8.09 -26.39 5.07
N GLU A 325 -8.23 -27.38 4.17
CA GLU A 325 -7.41 -28.59 4.15
C GLU A 325 -6.02 -28.35 3.55
N PHE A 326 -5.85 -27.24 2.78
CA PHE A 326 -4.54 -26.88 2.25
C PHE A 326 -3.70 -26.18 3.33
N ASP A 327 -2.64 -26.85 3.76
CA ASP A 327 -1.72 -26.35 4.80
C ASP A 327 -0.55 -25.56 4.20
N ASP A 328 -0.78 -24.27 3.96
CA ASP A 328 0.25 -23.34 3.48
C ASP A 328 1.37 -23.11 4.50
N ARG A 329 1.10 -23.31 5.80
CA ARG A 329 2.10 -23.16 6.86
C ARG A 329 3.12 -24.29 6.80
N LEU A 330 2.68 -25.52 6.67
CA LEU A 330 3.57 -26.68 6.55
C LEU A 330 4.53 -26.53 5.38
N ILE A 331 4.03 -26.12 4.21
CA ILE A 331 4.87 -25.88 3.04
C ILE A 331 5.89 -24.75 3.32
N SER A 332 5.45 -23.66 3.95
CA SER A 332 6.35 -22.53 4.27
C SER A 332 7.44 -22.95 5.25
N GLU A 333 7.15 -23.84 6.22
CA GLU A 333 8.11 -24.40 7.17
C GLU A 333 9.11 -25.34 6.47
N ASP A 334 8.65 -26.20 5.56
CA ASP A 334 9.51 -27.11 4.77
C ASP A 334 10.56 -26.37 3.89
N PHE A 335 10.27 -25.12 3.55
CA PHE A 335 11.16 -24.29 2.73
C PHE A 335 11.89 -23.19 3.52
N ALA A 336 11.70 -23.11 4.84
CA ALA A 336 12.18 -21.99 5.66
C ALA A 336 13.71 -21.81 5.67
N ASP A 337 14.49 -22.88 5.44
CA ASP A 337 15.95 -22.87 5.31
C ASP A 337 16.43 -22.33 3.95
N ARG A 338 15.57 -22.28 2.93
CA ARG A 338 15.90 -21.94 1.53
C ARG A 338 15.23 -20.67 1.04
N ALA A 339 14.06 -20.31 1.56
CA ALA A 339 13.28 -19.13 1.17
C ALA A 339 12.30 -18.67 2.26
N ILE A 340 11.91 -17.41 2.17
CA ILE A 340 10.76 -16.87 2.92
C ILE A 340 9.54 -17.00 2.01
N VAL A 341 8.72 -18.02 2.27
CA VAL A 341 7.56 -18.36 1.43
C VAL A 341 6.28 -17.79 2.04
N VAL A 342 5.45 -17.17 1.22
CA VAL A 342 4.11 -16.71 1.59
C VAL A 342 3.13 -17.16 0.52
N ILE A 343 2.16 -17.97 0.91
CA ILE A 343 1.16 -18.52 0.00
C ILE A 343 -0.20 -17.89 0.28
N GLY A 344 -0.80 -17.27 -0.73
CA GLY A 344 -2.13 -16.71 -0.69
C GLY A 344 -3.14 -17.65 -1.35
N LYS A 345 -4.08 -18.17 -0.57
CA LYS A 345 -5.12 -19.10 -1.01
C LYS A 345 -6.53 -18.51 -0.98
N ALA A 346 -6.63 -17.19 -0.79
CA ALA A 346 -7.93 -16.51 -0.68
C ALA A 346 -8.78 -16.62 -1.96
N ASP A 347 -8.12 -16.70 -3.11
CA ASP A 347 -8.75 -16.76 -4.43
C ASP A 347 -8.99 -18.22 -4.92
N LEU A 348 -8.71 -19.24 -4.09
CA LEU A 348 -9.16 -20.60 -4.30
C LEU A 348 -10.59 -20.74 -3.79
N GLN A 349 -11.49 -21.15 -4.65
CA GLN A 349 -12.93 -21.20 -4.35
C GLN A 349 -13.44 -22.65 -4.43
N ALA A 350 -14.39 -22.99 -3.57
CA ALA A 350 -15.18 -24.19 -3.78
C ALA A 350 -16.05 -24.01 -5.05
N PRO A 351 -16.37 -25.08 -5.82
CA PRO A 351 -17.10 -24.96 -7.08
C PRO A 351 -18.40 -24.18 -6.96
N GLU A 352 -19.19 -24.44 -5.93
CA GLU A 352 -20.46 -23.76 -5.65
C GLU A 352 -20.33 -22.25 -5.40
N ILE A 353 -19.21 -21.81 -4.83
CA ILE A 353 -18.92 -20.38 -4.60
C ILE A 353 -18.41 -19.74 -5.90
N GLY A 354 -17.63 -20.49 -6.70
CA GLY A 354 -17.12 -20.02 -7.98
C GLY A 354 -18.22 -19.61 -8.95
N GLU A 355 -19.27 -20.42 -9.08
CA GLU A 355 -20.42 -20.11 -9.92
C GLU A 355 -21.16 -18.85 -9.46
N LYS A 356 -21.37 -18.69 -8.14
CA LYS A 356 -22.01 -17.50 -7.57
C LYS A 356 -21.17 -16.23 -7.74
N VAL A 357 -19.85 -16.32 -7.62
CA VAL A 357 -18.94 -15.19 -7.84
C VAL A 357 -18.87 -14.80 -9.32
N GLN A 358 -18.88 -15.80 -10.22
CA GLN A 358 -18.95 -15.57 -11.66
C GLN A 358 -20.25 -14.84 -12.03
N MET A 359 -21.38 -15.31 -11.51
CA MET A 359 -22.68 -14.68 -11.67
C MET A 359 -22.71 -13.24 -11.15
N LEU A 360 -22.11 -12.98 -9.97
CA LEU A 360 -22.00 -11.63 -9.42
C LEU A 360 -21.15 -10.69 -10.30
N ARG A 361 -20.06 -11.20 -10.90
CA ARG A 361 -19.24 -10.42 -11.86
C ARG A 361 -20.03 -10.09 -13.11
N GLU A 362 -20.75 -11.04 -13.68
CA GLU A 362 -21.60 -10.84 -14.87
C GLU A 362 -22.72 -9.82 -14.59
N LEU A 363 -23.35 -9.89 -13.40
CA LEU A 363 -24.35 -8.91 -12.97
C LEU A 363 -23.74 -7.50 -12.80
N ARG A 364 -22.52 -7.41 -12.29
CA ARG A 364 -21.80 -6.14 -12.15
C ARG A 364 -21.41 -5.53 -13.49
N GLU A 365 -21.03 -6.34 -14.47
CA GLU A 365 -20.74 -5.89 -15.85
C GLU A 365 -21.99 -5.36 -16.55
N GLN A 366 -23.19 -5.87 -16.20
CA GLN A 366 -24.49 -5.38 -16.69
C GLN A 366 -24.90 -4.02 -16.11
N ARG A 367 -24.10 -3.40 -15.23
CA ARG A 367 -24.34 -2.09 -14.56
C ARG A 367 -25.69 -2.03 -13.82
N LEU A 368 -26.16 -3.12 -13.29
CA LEU A 368 -27.35 -3.16 -12.44
C LEU A 368 -27.10 -2.43 -11.11
N SER A 369 -28.14 -1.79 -10.58
CA SER A 369 -28.07 -1.20 -9.24
C SER A 369 -27.88 -2.28 -8.16
N MET A 370 -27.42 -1.89 -6.96
CA MET A 370 -27.29 -2.82 -5.83
C MET A 370 -28.60 -3.54 -5.51
N ASP A 371 -29.72 -2.83 -5.60
CA ASP A 371 -31.06 -3.36 -5.33
C ASP A 371 -31.51 -4.36 -6.41
N GLU A 372 -31.23 -4.07 -7.67
CA GLU A 372 -31.52 -5.00 -8.78
C GLU A 372 -30.67 -6.26 -8.72
N THR A 373 -29.41 -6.13 -8.30
CA THR A 373 -28.50 -7.26 -8.10
C THR A 373 -28.98 -8.14 -6.94
N ALA A 374 -29.36 -7.52 -5.81
CA ALA A 374 -29.88 -8.23 -4.64
C ALA A 374 -31.19 -8.97 -4.95
N MET A 375 -32.10 -8.33 -5.69
CA MET A 375 -33.35 -8.96 -6.12
C MET A 375 -33.15 -10.18 -7.01
N ARG A 376 -32.23 -10.09 -8.00
CA ARG A 376 -31.94 -11.21 -8.90
C ARG A 376 -31.32 -12.39 -8.17
N LEU A 377 -30.38 -12.14 -7.26
CA LEU A 377 -29.80 -13.18 -6.41
C LEU A 377 -30.85 -13.86 -5.53
N LEU A 378 -31.78 -13.10 -5.00
CA LEU A 378 -32.86 -13.64 -4.19
C LEU A 378 -33.83 -14.48 -5.06
N GLU A 379 -34.17 -14.01 -6.26
CA GLU A 379 -34.99 -14.77 -7.23
C GLU A 379 -34.37 -16.10 -7.60
N ASP A 380 -33.06 -16.09 -7.94
CA ASP A 380 -32.35 -17.33 -8.33
C ASP A 380 -32.20 -18.27 -7.15
N SER A 381 -31.90 -17.78 -5.96
CA SER A 381 -31.81 -18.62 -4.74
C SER A 381 -33.14 -19.25 -4.34
N LEU A 382 -34.25 -18.53 -4.51
CA LEU A 382 -35.58 -19.05 -4.23
C LEU A 382 -36.01 -20.06 -5.30
N ARG A 383 -35.64 -19.86 -6.56
CA ARG A 383 -35.90 -20.78 -7.65
C ARG A 383 -35.18 -22.13 -7.46
N ASP A 384 -33.91 -22.05 -7.03
CA ASP A 384 -33.09 -23.23 -6.76
C ASP A 384 -33.57 -24.02 -5.54
N ALA A 385 -34.02 -23.33 -4.48
CA ALA A 385 -34.42 -23.96 -3.22
C ALA A 385 -35.79 -24.60 -3.25
N ALA A 386 -36.75 -24.11 -4.06
CA ALA A 386 -38.16 -24.44 -3.92
C ALA A 386 -38.84 -24.94 -5.19
N GLN A 387 -38.18 -24.95 -6.35
CA GLN A 387 -38.82 -25.21 -7.66
C GLN A 387 -40.11 -24.35 -7.90
N VAL A 388 -40.27 -23.23 -7.20
CA VAL A 388 -41.51 -22.47 -7.15
C VAL A 388 -41.36 -21.13 -7.82
N SER A 389 -41.99 -20.97 -8.95
CA SER A 389 -42.09 -19.71 -9.71
C SER A 389 -43.16 -18.74 -9.14
N MET A 390 -43.68 -18.98 -7.94
CA MET A 390 -44.89 -18.29 -7.42
C MET A 390 -44.58 -17.19 -6.40
N PHE A 391 -43.30 -16.95 -6.03
CA PHE A 391 -42.99 -15.86 -5.13
C PHE A 391 -42.79 -14.56 -5.90
N ASP A 392 -43.52 -13.51 -5.55
CA ASP A 392 -43.23 -12.16 -5.96
C ASP A 392 -42.07 -11.60 -5.09
N VAL A 393 -40.87 -11.93 -5.53
CA VAL A 393 -39.62 -11.56 -4.84
C VAL A 393 -39.49 -10.05 -4.65
N ARG A 394 -40.01 -9.27 -5.60
CA ARG A 394 -39.97 -7.81 -5.56
C ARG A 394 -40.83 -7.25 -4.44
N SER A 395 -42.05 -7.81 -4.29
CA SER A 395 -42.93 -7.45 -3.19
C SER A 395 -42.35 -7.82 -1.83
N LEU A 396 -41.74 -9.00 -1.72
CA LEU A 396 -41.08 -9.48 -0.49
C LEU A 396 -39.88 -8.59 -0.11
N TYR A 397 -39.03 -8.26 -1.08
CA TYR A 397 -37.87 -7.36 -0.89
C TYR A 397 -38.31 -5.97 -0.40
N ASN A 398 -39.30 -5.37 -1.05
CA ASN A 398 -39.82 -4.06 -0.67
C ASN A 398 -40.40 -4.03 0.74
N LEU A 399 -41.06 -5.10 1.18
CA LEU A 399 -41.56 -5.23 2.54
C LEU A 399 -40.42 -5.34 3.56
N LEU A 400 -39.36 -6.10 3.26
CA LEU A 400 -38.21 -6.25 4.13
C LEU A 400 -37.38 -4.96 4.25
N VAL A 401 -37.18 -4.24 3.14
CA VAL A 401 -36.48 -2.94 3.13
C VAL A 401 -37.28 -1.86 3.89
N ALA A 402 -38.62 -1.97 3.87
CA ALA A 402 -39.50 -1.08 4.63
C ALA A 402 -39.67 -1.50 6.11
N ASP A 403 -38.90 -2.47 6.61
CA ASP A 403 -38.99 -3.04 7.97
C ASP A 403 -40.36 -3.61 8.35
N ARG A 404 -41.13 -4.04 7.32
CA ARG A 404 -42.46 -4.65 7.47
C ARG A 404 -42.37 -6.18 7.50
N VAL A 405 -41.61 -6.69 8.45
CA VAL A 405 -41.25 -8.13 8.56
C VAL A 405 -42.48 -9.02 8.74
N ASP A 406 -43.47 -8.61 9.53
CA ASP A 406 -44.69 -9.38 9.76
C ASP A 406 -45.52 -9.56 8.49
N GLU A 407 -45.59 -8.56 7.63
CA GLU A 407 -46.32 -8.63 6.37
C GLU A 407 -45.54 -9.49 5.33
N ALA A 408 -44.24 -9.43 5.35
CA ALA A 408 -43.39 -10.30 4.54
C ALA A 408 -43.60 -11.79 4.93
N LEU A 409 -43.63 -12.09 6.23
CA LEU A 409 -43.91 -13.40 6.77
C LEU A 409 -45.31 -13.89 6.37
N GLN A 410 -46.34 -13.06 6.46
CA GLN A 410 -47.69 -13.40 6.03
C GLN A 410 -47.76 -13.73 4.53
N ASN A 411 -47.02 -13.01 3.70
CA ASN A 411 -46.93 -13.31 2.27
C ASN A 411 -46.30 -14.68 2.00
N VAL A 412 -45.22 -15.04 2.70
CA VAL A 412 -44.57 -16.32 2.61
C VAL A 412 -45.52 -17.45 3.06
N TYR A 413 -46.22 -17.26 4.19
CA TYR A 413 -47.20 -18.28 4.67
C TYR A 413 -48.31 -18.51 3.68
N ARG A 414 -48.87 -17.48 3.04
CA ARG A 414 -49.95 -17.66 2.03
C ARG A 414 -49.48 -18.47 0.84
N VAL A 415 -48.26 -18.25 0.38
CA VAL A 415 -47.68 -19.01 -0.73
C VAL A 415 -47.46 -20.48 -0.34
N VAL A 416 -46.91 -20.74 0.84
CA VAL A 416 -46.68 -22.06 1.39
C VAL A 416 -48.03 -22.81 1.56
N GLU A 417 -49.06 -22.17 2.11
CA GLU A 417 -50.40 -22.75 2.23
C GLU A 417 -51.03 -23.12 0.88
N SER A 418 -50.83 -22.28 -0.15
CA SER A 418 -51.32 -22.58 -1.50
C SER A 418 -50.63 -23.79 -2.12
N LEU A 419 -49.32 -23.94 -1.86
CA LEU A 419 -48.55 -25.09 -2.32
C LEU A 419 -48.96 -26.40 -1.64
N VAL A 420 -49.12 -26.36 -0.33
CA VAL A 420 -49.59 -27.54 0.44
C VAL A 420 -50.99 -27.96 0.00
N LYS A 421 -51.86 -27.00 -0.33
CA LYS A 421 -53.20 -27.32 -0.86
C LYS A 421 -53.17 -27.93 -2.25
N ALA A 422 -52.30 -27.41 -3.14
CA ALA A 422 -52.12 -27.99 -4.49
C ALA A 422 -51.56 -29.44 -4.44
N ASP A 423 -50.60 -29.72 -3.58
CA ASP A 423 -49.98 -31.04 -3.41
C ASP A 423 -50.98 -32.07 -2.81
N VAL A 424 -51.98 -31.61 -2.03
CA VAL A 424 -53.02 -32.42 -1.46
C VAL A 424 -54.14 -32.71 -2.49
N GLU A 425 -54.42 -31.78 -3.42
CA GLU A 425 -55.39 -31.97 -4.50
C GLU A 425 -54.82 -32.92 -5.58
N GLU A 426 -53.53 -32.75 -5.98
CA GLU A 426 -52.88 -33.67 -6.93
C GLU A 426 -52.85 -35.13 -6.43
N LYS A 427 -52.56 -35.33 -5.13
CA LYS A 427 -52.60 -36.66 -4.51
C LYS A 427 -54.01 -37.24 -4.34
N LYS A 428 -55.09 -36.45 -4.42
CA LYS A 428 -56.47 -36.95 -4.44
C LYS A 428 -56.90 -37.39 -5.83
N ASP A 429 -56.44 -36.71 -6.87
CA ASP A 429 -56.78 -37.09 -8.25
C ASP A 429 -56.04 -38.37 -8.71
N ASP A 430 -54.80 -38.58 -8.24
CA ASP A 430 -54.05 -39.80 -8.49
C ASP A 430 -54.69 -41.08 -7.82
N ASN A 431 -55.42 -40.91 -6.71
CA ASN A 431 -56.12 -41.99 -6.02
C ASN A 431 -57.49 -42.34 -6.61
N VAL A 432 -58.07 -41.48 -7.47
CA VAL A 432 -59.36 -41.73 -8.13
C VAL A 432 -59.19 -42.47 -9.47
N CYS A 433 -57.96 -42.49 -10.04
CA CYS A 433 -57.69 -43.25 -11.27
C CYS A 433 -57.23 -44.72 -11.05
N GLN A 434 -57.21 -45.19 -9.79
CA GLN A 434 -56.82 -46.56 -9.46
C GLN A 434 -57.96 -47.43 -8.87
N THR A 435 -59.26 -47.10 -9.08
CA THR A 435 -60.38 -47.99 -8.76
C THR A 435 -61.16 -48.34 -9.98
#